data_9ab574aca9bf04632d1e04f5db65b4ad
#
_entry.id   9ab574aca9bf04632d1e04f5db65b4ad
#
_cell.length_a   1.000
_cell.length_b   1.000
_cell.length_c   1.000
_cell.angle_alpha   90.00
_cell.angle_beta   90.00
_cell.angle_gamma   90.00
#
_symmetry.space_group_name_H-M   'P 1'
#
loop_
_entity.id
_entity.type
_entity.pdbx_description
1 polymer ?
#
loop_
_entity_poly.entity_id
_entity_poly.type
_entity_poly.pdbx_seq_one_letter_code
_entity_poly.pdbx_strand_id
1 'polypeptide(L)'
;PFPNNQFDYDPSIGNDIDGVDLNRNFSFNWTFGDTFLEPDNSDYASHYDYYKGEEPFSESEARAIRDLALENDFVFSIVWHSSRSGNLSEKVFTSWKWEEVKESPDLGIMKSIADHFAGNISTEDGTSTYLSVFSGSRNGKLHDWFYRETGCIQYLVECGTSNLQPDSILIESTIDRNKPAMIYLMDRTIGYYADAAQITGRVFDASTNQPIEGVIVEVAEHSGTVLKPRRTNEFGRFRRILAVGSYNFSFRAKGFEDQNIIMVANNSGITEQDIYLNPSINHQVNFKLIHDDLFSHTVSGVIMNEHGETSIEISSGDNLFNLPQGEYYIEFPMAENHIPWADSIFINSDKTLNVAYQFVD
;
A
#
# COMPACT_ATOMS: atom_id res chain seq x y z
N PRO A 1 14.54 -21.44 4.04
CA PRO A 1 15.78 -21.62 4.75
C PRO A 1 15.92 -23.07 5.11
N PHE A 2 16.96 -23.68 4.66
CA PHE A 2 17.35 -24.92 5.26
C PHE A 2 18.41 -24.60 6.24
N PRO A 3 18.10 -24.63 7.51
CA PRO A 3 19.14 -24.60 8.50
C PRO A 3 19.85 -25.94 8.47
N ASN A 4 20.86 -26.06 7.63
CA ASN A 4 21.91 -27.00 7.96
C ASN A 4 22.73 -26.42 9.11
N ASN A 5 22.41 -25.23 9.61
CA ASN A 5 23.13 -24.46 10.62
C ASN A 5 24.62 -24.25 10.26
N GLN A 6 24.95 -24.34 8.98
CA GLN A 6 26.25 -24.01 8.46
C GLN A 6 26.10 -22.80 7.56
N PHE A 7 26.82 -21.77 7.86
CA PHE A 7 26.95 -20.60 6.99
C PHE A 7 28.00 -20.97 5.94
N ASP A 8 27.54 -21.43 4.79
CA ASP A 8 28.37 -21.66 3.61
C ASP A 8 28.28 -20.41 2.72
N TYR A 9 29.24 -19.50 2.86
CA TYR A 9 29.43 -18.46 1.92
C TYR A 9 30.20 -18.98 0.71
N ASP A 10 29.49 -19.36 -0.33
CA ASP A 10 30.05 -19.61 -1.65
C ASP A 10 29.62 -18.54 -2.63
N PRO A 11 30.54 -17.69 -3.15
CA PRO A 11 30.20 -16.65 -4.10
C PRO A 11 29.84 -17.21 -5.49
N SER A 12 29.91 -18.49 -5.72
CA SER A 12 29.51 -19.10 -6.96
C SER A 12 27.99 -19.22 -7.07
N ILE A 13 27.46 -18.84 -8.24
CA ILE A 13 26.03 -18.95 -8.54
C ILE A 13 25.58 -20.41 -8.35
N GLY A 14 24.56 -20.61 -7.55
CA GLY A 14 23.91 -21.90 -7.37
C GLY A 14 24.42 -22.76 -6.21
N ASN A 15 25.36 -22.28 -5.40
CA ASN A 15 25.87 -22.99 -4.26
C ASN A 15 25.40 -22.48 -2.89
N ASP A 16 24.76 -21.30 -2.83
CA ASP A 16 24.07 -20.80 -1.63
C ASP A 16 22.72 -21.51 -1.49
N ILE A 17 22.71 -22.58 -0.73
CA ILE A 17 21.50 -23.39 -0.52
C ILE A 17 20.72 -22.96 0.73
N ASP A 18 21.25 -22.05 1.51
CA ASP A 18 20.69 -21.63 2.78
C ASP A 18 20.15 -20.19 2.71
N GLY A 19 18.94 -20.01 3.17
CA GLY A 19 18.35 -18.69 3.35
C GLY A 19 17.08 -18.43 2.56
N VAL A 20 16.52 -17.25 2.80
CA VAL A 20 15.34 -16.73 2.12
C VAL A 20 15.77 -15.52 1.30
N ASP A 21 15.32 -15.44 0.06
CA ASP A 21 15.43 -14.20 -0.69
C ASP A 21 14.50 -13.14 -0.09
N LEU A 22 15.06 -12.18 0.65
CA LEU A 22 14.30 -11.12 1.31
C LEU A 22 13.44 -10.33 0.33
N ASN A 23 13.87 -10.19 -0.93
CA ASN A 23 13.10 -9.54 -1.98
C ASN A 23 12.04 -10.46 -2.61
N ARG A 24 11.69 -11.56 -1.97
CA ARG A 24 10.57 -12.47 -2.26
C ARG A 24 9.67 -12.66 -1.04
N ASN A 25 10.05 -12.13 0.11
CA ASN A 25 9.38 -12.39 1.40
C ASN A 25 8.28 -11.39 1.77
N PHE A 26 7.97 -10.43 0.91
CA PHE A 26 6.88 -9.45 1.14
C PHE A 26 5.53 -10.00 0.69
N SER A 27 4.46 -9.64 1.41
CA SER A 27 3.14 -10.26 1.25
C SER A 27 2.47 -10.04 -0.12
N PHE A 28 2.77 -8.93 -0.81
CA PHE A 28 2.14 -8.65 -2.08
C PHE A 28 2.64 -9.60 -3.17
N ASN A 29 1.73 -10.41 -3.71
CA ASN A 29 2.02 -11.47 -4.69
C ASN A 29 2.98 -12.58 -4.19
N TRP A 30 3.15 -12.71 -2.90
CA TRP A 30 4.01 -13.72 -2.30
C TRP A 30 3.65 -15.16 -2.76
N THR A 31 2.35 -15.43 -2.94
CA THR A 31 1.86 -16.76 -3.36
C THR A 31 2.41 -17.22 -4.71
N PHE A 32 2.86 -16.27 -5.56
CA PHE A 32 3.44 -16.56 -6.86
C PHE A 32 4.97 -16.72 -6.84
N GLY A 33 5.60 -16.58 -5.68
CA GLY A 33 7.04 -16.78 -5.52
C GLY A 33 7.42 -18.25 -5.46
N ASP A 34 8.72 -18.52 -5.61
CA ASP A 34 9.25 -19.87 -5.63
C ASP A 34 9.14 -20.56 -4.28
N THR A 35 8.62 -21.77 -4.29
CA THR A 35 8.38 -22.58 -3.09
C THR A 35 9.39 -23.71 -2.92
N PHE A 36 10.16 -24.01 -3.94
CA PHE A 36 11.07 -25.14 -3.97
C PHE A 36 12.51 -24.68 -3.94
N LEU A 37 13.32 -25.44 -3.25
CA LEU A 37 14.77 -25.27 -3.15
C LEU A 37 15.51 -26.27 -4.05
N GLU A 38 14.95 -26.58 -5.21
CA GLU A 38 15.60 -27.47 -6.15
C GLU A 38 16.52 -26.68 -7.08
N PRO A 39 17.73 -27.16 -7.34
CA PRO A 39 18.64 -26.51 -8.27
C PRO A 39 18.01 -26.50 -9.67
N ASP A 40 17.93 -25.30 -10.24
CA ASP A 40 17.63 -25.17 -11.65
C ASP A 40 18.86 -25.56 -12.45
N ASN A 41 18.68 -26.33 -13.51
CA ASN A 41 19.74 -26.66 -14.46
C ASN A 41 20.13 -25.51 -15.37
N SER A 42 19.50 -24.31 -15.22
CA SER A 42 19.90 -23.11 -15.92
C SER A 42 21.02 -22.40 -15.17
N ASP A 43 21.98 -21.84 -15.89
CA ASP A 43 23.17 -21.15 -15.35
C ASP A 43 22.85 -19.88 -14.51
N TYR A 44 21.58 -19.49 -14.33
CA TYR A 44 21.21 -18.18 -13.82
C TYR A 44 20.31 -18.17 -12.60
N ALA A 45 19.62 -19.25 -12.33
CA ALA A 45 18.69 -19.31 -11.24
C ALA A 45 18.74 -20.70 -10.66
N SER A 46 19.52 -20.89 -9.64
CA SER A 46 19.16 -21.98 -8.74
C SER A 46 17.87 -21.54 -8.04
N HIS A 47 16.92 -22.45 -7.87
CA HIS A 47 15.72 -22.19 -7.08
C HIS A 47 16.05 -21.74 -5.65
N TYR A 48 17.26 -22.02 -5.18
CA TYR A 48 17.80 -21.54 -3.91
C TYR A 48 17.88 -20.01 -3.82
N ASP A 49 18.13 -19.34 -4.95
CA ASP A 49 18.32 -17.88 -5.00
C ASP A 49 17.01 -17.09 -4.90
N TYR A 50 15.86 -17.77 -5.02
CA TYR A 50 14.56 -17.11 -5.07
C TYR A 50 13.53 -17.66 -4.08
N TYR A 51 13.96 -18.49 -3.12
CA TYR A 51 13.07 -19.04 -2.13
C TYR A 51 12.40 -17.94 -1.30
N LYS A 52 11.08 -17.95 -1.31
CA LYS A 52 10.26 -16.88 -0.74
C LYS A 52 10.03 -16.96 0.78
N GLY A 53 10.55 -17.99 1.45
CA GLY A 53 10.23 -18.28 2.84
C GLY A 53 8.95 -19.10 3.03
N GLU A 54 8.67 -19.54 4.26
CA GLU A 54 7.52 -20.38 4.59
C GLU A 54 6.20 -19.60 4.56
N GLU A 55 6.27 -18.30 4.93
CA GLU A 55 5.13 -17.39 4.92
C GLU A 55 5.59 -15.96 4.60
N PRO A 56 4.68 -15.06 4.20
CA PRO A 56 5.04 -13.65 4.04
C PRO A 56 5.59 -13.08 5.35
N PHE A 57 6.70 -12.36 5.25
CA PHE A 57 7.39 -11.79 6.41
C PHE A 57 7.87 -12.82 7.42
N SER A 58 8.22 -14.04 6.97
CA SER A 58 8.88 -15.03 7.82
C SER A 58 10.19 -14.50 8.40
N GLU A 59 10.91 -13.66 7.66
CA GLU A 59 12.21 -13.16 8.03
C GLU A 59 12.13 -11.87 8.88
N SER A 60 13.00 -11.76 9.89
CA SER A 60 13.05 -10.63 10.82
C SER A 60 13.36 -9.30 10.12
N GLU A 61 14.25 -9.35 9.14
CA GLU A 61 14.65 -8.20 8.32
C GLU A 61 13.48 -7.67 7.49
N ALA A 62 12.70 -8.57 6.88
CA ALA A 62 11.50 -8.19 6.13
C ALA A 62 10.44 -7.56 7.04
N ARG A 63 10.27 -8.09 8.27
CA ARG A 63 9.36 -7.50 9.27
C ARG A 63 9.84 -6.11 9.72
N ALA A 64 11.13 -5.95 9.99
CA ALA A 64 11.67 -4.65 10.42
C ALA A 64 11.44 -3.56 9.36
N ILE A 65 11.65 -3.88 8.08
CA ILE A 65 11.39 -2.95 6.98
C ILE A 65 9.90 -2.69 6.82
N ARG A 66 9.04 -3.70 6.94
CA ARG A 66 7.59 -3.56 6.93
C ARG A 66 7.13 -2.59 8.01
N ASP A 67 7.56 -2.80 9.25
CA ASP A 67 7.13 -2.00 10.39
C ASP A 67 7.59 -0.55 10.24
N LEU A 68 8.85 -0.33 9.84
CA LEU A 68 9.37 0.98 9.52
C LEU A 68 8.54 1.70 8.43
N ALA A 69 8.15 0.97 7.38
CA ALA A 69 7.37 1.53 6.28
C ALA A 69 5.95 1.90 6.68
N LEU A 70 5.34 1.13 7.59
CA LEU A 70 3.97 1.38 8.07
C LEU A 70 3.91 2.47 9.16
N GLU A 71 5.02 2.69 9.88
CA GLU A 71 5.13 3.74 10.90
C GLU A 71 5.47 5.13 10.32
N ASN A 72 5.91 5.20 9.07
CA ASN A 72 6.40 6.44 8.48
C ASN A 72 5.83 6.71 7.08
N ASP A 73 5.52 7.97 6.81
CA ASP A 73 4.99 8.46 5.53
C ASP A 73 6.12 8.77 4.54
N PHE A 74 6.85 7.76 4.09
CA PHE A 74 7.89 7.94 3.08
C PHE A 74 7.29 8.32 1.71
N VAL A 75 7.88 9.32 1.05
CA VAL A 75 7.51 9.72 -0.31
C VAL A 75 8.22 8.84 -1.34
N PHE A 76 9.53 8.71 -1.16
CA PHE A 76 10.39 7.87 -1.98
C PHE A 76 11.25 6.97 -1.11
N SER A 77 11.66 5.85 -1.68
CA SER A 77 12.62 4.93 -1.09
C SER A 77 13.50 4.32 -2.18
N ILE A 78 14.69 3.87 -1.82
CA ILE A 78 15.60 3.16 -2.71
C ILE A 78 16.02 1.88 -2.02
N VAL A 79 15.96 0.77 -2.75
CA VAL A 79 16.59 -0.49 -2.35
C VAL A 79 17.73 -0.81 -3.31
N TRP A 80 18.93 -0.99 -2.74
CA TRP A 80 20.13 -1.25 -3.50
C TRP A 80 20.36 -2.75 -3.60
N HIS A 81 20.56 -3.20 -4.82
CA HIS A 81 20.89 -4.57 -5.18
C HIS A 81 22.15 -4.64 -6.00
N SER A 82 22.71 -5.84 -6.16
CA SER A 82 23.66 -6.16 -7.18
C SER A 82 23.15 -7.34 -8.00
N SER A 83 23.26 -7.28 -9.32
CA SER A 83 22.72 -8.32 -10.19
C SER A 83 23.70 -9.47 -10.37
N ARG A 84 23.22 -10.70 -10.26
CA ARG A 84 23.99 -11.90 -10.62
C ARG A 84 24.09 -12.12 -12.12
N SER A 85 23.16 -11.58 -12.89
CA SER A 85 23.16 -11.69 -14.35
C SER A 85 23.40 -10.33 -14.99
N GLY A 86 24.31 -10.27 -15.94
CA GLY A 86 24.62 -9.06 -16.69
C GLY A 86 23.42 -8.40 -17.36
N ASN A 87 22.34 -9.15 -17.59
CA ASN A 87 21.09 -8.63 -18.16
C ASN A 87 20.33 -7.69 -17.23
N LEU A 88 20.52 -7.78 -15.91
CA LEU A 88 19.86 -6.95 -14.92
C LEU A 88 20.76 -5.84 -14.37
N SER A 89 22.06 -5.88 -14.66
CA SER A 89 23.03 -4.89 -14.19
C SER A 89 22.69 -3.48 -14.65
N GLU A 90 23.05 -2.49 -13.83
CA GLU A 90 22.95 -1.07 -14.12
C GLU A 90 21.55 -0.63 -14.55
N LYS A 91 20.54 -1.12 -13.80
CA LYS A 91 19.14 -0.83 -14.04
C LYS A 91 18.42 -0.31 -12.79
N VAL A 92 17.41 0.51 -13.06
CA VAL A 92 16.48 1.03 -12.06
C VAL A 92 15.10 0.45 -12.35
N PHE A 93 14.57 -0.35 -11.42
CA PHE A 93 13.25 -0.93 -11.54
C PHE A 93 12.20 -0.07 -10.85
N THR A 94 11.10 0.17 -11.58
CA THR A 94 9.86 0.74 -11.02
C THR A 94 8.94 -0.37 -10.55
N SER A 95 7.83 0.01 -9.87
CA SER A 95 6.73 -0.91 -9.58
C SER A 95 6.14 -1.51 -10.83
N TRP A 96 5.31 -2.50 -10.68
CA TRP A 96 4.92 -3.50 -11.68
C TRP A 96 4.31 -2.96 -12.97
N LYS A 97 4.70 -3.62 -14.06
CA LYS A 97 3.95 -3.75 -15.30
C LYS A 97 4.03 -5.22 -15.72
N TRP A 98 2.98 -5.97 -15.41
CA TRP A 98 2.92 -7.40 -15.75
C TRP A 98 2.24 -7.57 -17.09
N GLU A 99 2.78 -8.39 -17.95
CA GLU A 99 2.29 -8.60 -19.31
C GLU A 99 0.81 -9.02 -19.35
N GLU A 100 0.38 -9.82 -18.40
CA GLU A 100 -0.93 -10.46 -18.41
C GLU A 100 -2.00 -9.72 -17.62
N VAL A 101 -1.64 -8.73 -16.81
CA VAL A 101 -2.58 -8.25 -15.82
C VAL A 101 -2.74 -6.75 -15.85
N LYS A 102 -1.93 -5.99 -15.24
CA LYS A 102 -2.18 -4.56 -15.08
C LYS A 102 -0.89 -3.82 -14.75
N GLU A 103 -0.91 -2.59 -15.15
CA GLU A 103 0.08 -1.62 -14.73
C GLU A 103 -0.26 -1.09 -13.34
N SER A 104 0.76 -0.69 -12.57
CA SER A 104 0.54 0.08 -11.36
C SER A 104 -0.13 1.42 -11.70
N PRO A 105 -1.09 1.90 -10.91
CA PRO A 105 -1.89 3.08 -11.27
C PRO A 105 -1.09 4.35 -11.56
N ASP A 106 0.02 4.58 -10.84
CA ASP A 106 0.89 5.73 -11.03
C ASP A 106 2.10 5.44 -11.94
N LEU A 107 2.05 4.36 -12.76
CA LEU A 107 3.22 3.89 -13.52
C LEU A 107 3.85 4.97 -14.40
N GLY A 108 3.04 5.81 -15.03
CA GLY A 108 3.52 6.87 -15.91
C GLY A 108 4.44 7.86 -15.20
N ILE A 109 4.03 8.35 -14.03
CA ILE A 109 4.85 9.28 -13.24
C ILE A 109 6.03 8.56 -12.58
N MET A 110 5.85 7.35 -12.09
CA MET A 110 6.93 6.54 -11.53
C MET A 110 8.03 6.31 -12.57
N LYS A 111 7.65 5.96 -13.80
CA LYS A 111 8.59 5.75 -14.89
C LYS A 111 9.33 7.02 -15.29
N SER A 112 8.62 8.15 -15.39
CA SER A 112 9.21 9.45 -15.69
C SER A 112 10.28 9.85 -14.65
N ILE A 113 9.99 9.67 -13.37
CA ILE A 113 10.95 9.93 -12.29
C ILE A 113 12.11 8.93 -12.36
N ALA A 114 11.84 7.64 -12.63
CA ALA A 114 12.86 6.62 -12.78
C ALA A 114 13.82 6.92 -13.97
N ASP A 115 13.32 7.46 -15.07
CA ASP A 115 14.13 7.87 -16.21
C ASP A 115 15.11 8.98 -15.82
N HIS A 116 14.64 10.00 -15.10
CA HIS A 116 15.51 11.05 -14.56
C HIS A 116 16.50 10.49 -13.53
N PHE A 117 16.04 9.66 -12.61
CA PHE A 117 16.88 9.04 -11.59
C PHE A 117 18.00 8.20 -12.24
N ALA A 118 17.65 7.30 -13.16
CA ALA A 118 18.60 6.44 -13.89
C ALA A 118 19.57 7.27 -14.76
N GLY A 119 19.07 8.32 -15.39
CA GLY A 119 19.87 9.26 -16.17
C GLY A 119 20.94 10.03 -15.38
N ASN A 120 20.82 10.06 -14.04
CA ASN A 120 21.83 10.64 -13.14
C ASN A 120 22.88 9.63 -12.65
N ILE A 121 22.80 8.36 -13.05
CA ILE A 121 23.74 7.32 -12.64
C ILE A 121 24.56 6.91 -13.87
N SER A 122 25.85 7.23 -13.91
CA SER A 122 26.70 6.76 -14.98
C SER A 122 27.00 5.27 -14.84
N THR A 123 27.09 4.57 -16.00
CA THR A 123 27.55 3.18 -16.07
C THR A 123 28.99 3.03 -15.57
N GLU A 124 29.38 1.82 -15.20
CA GLU A 124 30.72 1.52 -14.68
C GLU A 124 31.80 1.84 -15.71
N ASP A 125 31.52 1.61 -16.97
CA ASP A 125 32.45 1.95 -18.10
C ASP A 125 32.44 3.45 -18.47
N GLY A 126 31.53 4.23 -17.85
CA GLY A 126 31.41 5.68 -18.08
C GLY A 126 30.89 6.07 -19.47
N THR A 127 30.40 5.13 -20.27
CA THR A 127 29.96 5.39 -21.66
C THR A 127 28.48 5.78 -21.76
N SER A 128 27.66 5.48 -20.73
CA SER A 128 26.22 5.69 -20.73
C SER A 128 25.71 5.99 -19.32
N THR A 129 24.40 5.97 -19.16
CA THR A 129 23.71 6.01 -17.85
C THR A 129 22.87 4.75 -17.66
N TYR A 130 22.45 4.49 -16.41
CA TYR A 130 21.56 3.39 -16.09
C TYR A 130 20.25 3.49 -16.87
N LEU A 131 19.59 2.35 -17.06
CA LEU A 131 18.29 2.27 -17.72
C LEU A 131 17.18 2.04 -16.72
N SER A 132 16.09 2.78 -16.83
CA SER A 132 14.90 2.47 -16.06
C SER A 132 14.05 1.40 -16.75
N VAL A 133 13.55 0.44 -15.98
CA VAL A 133 12.77 -0.69 -16.47
C VAL A 133 11.58 -0.96 -15.52
N PHE A 134 10.60 -1.73 -16.01
CA PHE A 134 9.47 -2.13 -15.20
C PHE A 134 9.73 -3.45 -14.49
N SER A 135 9.16 -3.62 -13.29
CA SER A 135 9.12 -4.91 -12.62
C SER A 135 8.12 -5.83 -13.32
N GLY A 136 8.64 -6.84 -14.01
CA GLY A 136 7.82 -7.75 -14.83
C GLY A 136 7.32 -9.01 -14.13
N SER A 137 7.81 -9.37 -12.93
CA SER A 137 7.43 -10.57 -12.22
C SER A 137 6.60 -10.30 -10.96
N ARG A 138 5.68 -11.22 -10.65
CA ARG A 138 4.78 -11.20 -9.48
C ARG A 138 5.28 -12.21 -8.45
N ASN A 139 6.08 -11.81 -7.48
CA ASN A 139 6.66 -12.78 -6.56
C ASN A 139 7.16 -12.19 -5.23
N GLY A 140 6.36 -11.37 -4.56
CA GLY A 140 6.67 -10.92 -3.20
C GLY A 140 7.79 -9.87 -3.10
N LYS A 141 7.94 -9.00 -4.10
CA LYS A 141 9.00 -7.98 -4.13
C LYS A 141 8.73 -6.81 -3.20
N LEU A 142 9.80 -6.33 -2.59
CA LEU A 142 9.79 -5.19 -1.67
C LEU A 142 9.22 -3.91 -2.30
N HIS A 143 9.72 -3.49 -3.47
CA HIS A 143 9.31 -2.21 -4.07
C HIS A 143 7.86 -2.22 -4.57
N ASP A 144 7.34 -3.36 -5.01
CA ASP A 144 5.94 -3.53 -5.35
C ASP A 144 5.05 -3.45 -4.09
N TRP A 145 5.49 -4.08 -3.01
CA TRP A 145 4.80 -4.05 -1.71
C TRP A 145 4.75 -2.63 -1.13
N PHE A 146 5.88 -1.90 -1.10
CA PHE A 146 5.94 -0.53 -0.61
C PHE A 146 4.92 0.37 -1.29
N TYR A 147 4.92 0.37 -2.62
CA TYR A 147 3.97 1.19 -3.36
C TYR A 147 2.52 0.76 -3.11
N ARG A 148 2.25 -0.54 -3.11
CA ARG A 148 0.89 -1.05 -2.86
C ARG A 148 0.37 -0.68 -1.47
N GLU A 149 1.15 -0.89 -0.42
CA GLU A 149 0.72 -0.70 0.97
C GLU A 149 0.72 0.76 1.40
N THR A 150 1.79 1.50 1.13
CA THR A 150 2.01 2.83 1.72
C THR A 150 1.89 3.99 0.73
N GLY A 151 1.98 3.72 -0.57
CA GLY A 151 2.09 4.74 -1.61
C GLY A 151 3.48 5.31 -1.80
N CYS A 152 4.45 4.86 -1.03
CA CYS A 152 5.85 5.20 -1.23
C CYS A 152 6.34 4.67 -2.58
N ILE A 153 6.86 5.54 -3.42
CA ILE A 153 7.49 5.13 -4.68
C ILE A 153 8.89 4.63 -4.37
N GLN A 154 9.07 3.31 -4.40
CA GLN A 154 10.38 2.70 -4.19
C GLN A 154 11.00 2.27 -5.51
N TYR A 155 12.27 2.61 -5.69
CA TYR A 155 13.08 2.14 -6.81
C TYR A 155 14.05 1.07 -6.34
N LEU A 156 14.08 -0.06 -7.08
CA LEU A 156 15.12 -1.06 -6.91
C LEU A 156 16.24 -0.75 -7.91
N VAL A 157 17.46 -0.62 -7.43
CA VAL A 157 18.63 -0.28 -8.24
C VAL A 157 19.60 -1.45 -8.25
N GLU A 158 19.81 -2.03 -9.41
CA GLU A 158 20.85 -3.05 -9.64
C GLU A 158 22.18 -2.37 -9.94
N CYS A 159 23.03 -2.28 -8.92
CA CYS A 159 24.26 -1.50 -8.94
C CYS A 159 25.41 -2.25 -9.62
N GLY A 160 26.10 -1.56 -10.53
CA GLY A 160 27.32 -2.05 -11.15
C GLY A 160 27.10 -3.27 -12.03
N THR A 161 28.19 -3.86 -12.47
CA THR A 161 28.22 -5.01 -13.39
C THR A 161 28.58 -6.32 -12.69
N SER A 162 29.09 -6.25 -11.46
CA SER A 162 29.52 -7.41 -10.67
C SER A 162 28.61 -7.63 -9.47
N ASN A 163 28.15 -8.87 -9.33
CA ASN A 163 27.58 -9.33 -8.08
C ASN A 163 28.70 -9.40 -7.04
N LEU A 164 28.46 -8.90 -5.84
CA LEU A 164 29.47 -8.84 -4.79
C LEU A 164 30.74 -8.10 -5.28
N GLN A 165 30.73 -6.80 -5.13
CA GLN A 165 31.82 -5.93 -5.56
C GLN A 165 33.15 -6.37 -4.95
N PRO A 166 34.18 -6.68 -5.74
CA PRO A 166 35.37 -7.40 -5.29
C PRO A 166 36.33 -6.57 -4.43
N ASP A 167 36.25 -5.25 -4.51
CA ASP A 167 37.18 -4.36 -3.81
C ASP A 167 36.59 -3.01 -3.44
N SER A 168 37.28 -2.30 -2.52
CA SER A 168 36.81 -1.01 -2.03
C SER A 168 36.80 0.09 -3.08
N ILE A 169 37.67 0.02 -4.10
CA ILE A 169 37.75 1.04 -5.14
C ILE A 169 36.49 0.98 -6.00
N LEU A 170 36.06 -0.22 -6.38
CA LEU A 170 34.83 -0.42 -7.14
C LEU A 170 33.60 -0.03 -6.31
N ILE A 171 33.56 -0.38 -5.03
CA ILE A 171 32.49 0.01 -4.10
C ILE A 171 32.37 1.54 -4.03
N GLU A 172 33.46 2.26 -3.74
CA GLU A 172 33.47 3.72 -3.68
C GLU A 172 33.07 4.37 -5.01
N SER A 173 33.57 3.85 -6.13
CA SER A 173 33.21 4.32 -7.46
C SER A 173 31.69 4.12 -7.73
N THR A 174 31.12 2.99 -7.32
CA THR A 174 29.69 2.72 -7.46
C THR A 174 28.86 3.68 -6.60
N ILE A 175 29.28 3.92 -5.36
CA ILE A 175 28.65 4.90 -4.47
C ILE A 175 28.65 6.30 -5.10
N ASP A 176 29.81 6.74 -5.58
CA ASP A 176 29.97 8.08 -6.17
C ASP A 176 29.09 8.26 -7.41
N ARG A 177 28.98 7.25 -8.25
CA ARG A 177 28.10 7.29 -9.43
C ARG A 177 26.60 7.37 -9.05
N ASN A 178 26.19 6.78 -7.95
CA ASN A 178 24.79 6.75 -7.51
C ASN A 178 24.36 7.99 -6.69
N LYS A 179 25.28 8.70 -6.05
CA LYS A 179 24.98 9.90 -5.26
C LYS A 179 24.14 10.96 -5.98
N PRO A 180 24.41 11.33 -7.25
CA PRO A 180 23.60 12.34 -7.94
C PRO A 180 22.12 11.96 -8.04
N ALA A 181 21.82 10.68 -8.26
CA ALA A 181 20.46 10.18 -8.32
C ALA A 181 19.76 10.23 -6.96
N MET A 182 20.48 9.92 -5.87
CA MET A 182 19.94 10.08 -4.50
C MET A 182 19.56 11.54 -4.23
N ILE A 183 20.46 12.47 -4.56
CA ILE A 183 20.21 13.91 -4.39
C ILE A 183 19.01 14.34 -5.21
N TYR A 184 18.88 13.87 -6.45
CA TYR A 184 17.73 14.15 -7.29
C TYR A 184 16.39 13.73 -6.61
N LEU A 185 16.29 12.53 -6.00
CA LEU A 185 15.08 12.13 -5.31
C LEU A 185 14.81 12.95 -4.05
N MET A 186 15.85 13.33 -3.31
CA MET A 186 15.71 14.22 -2.14
C MET A 186 15.15 15.59 -2.58
N ASP A 187 15.74 16.19 -3.60
CA ASP A 187 15.29 17.46 -4.17
C ASP A 187 13.87 17.36 -4.75
N ARG A 188 13.58 16.25 -5.44
CA ARG A 188 12.24 15.94 -5.97
C ARG A 188 11.20 15.86 -4.84
N THR A 189 11.57 15.30 -3.70
CA THR A 189 10.69 15.19 -2.52
C THR A 189 10.26 16.55 -1.99
N ILE A 190 11.16 17.51 -1.96
CA ILE A 190 10.88 18.87 -1.48
C ILE A 190 10.36 19.80 -2.58
N GLY A 191 10.13 19.28 -3.79
CA GLY A 191 9.58 20.07 -4.89
C GLY A 191 10.57 21.02 -5.57
N TYR A 192 11.87 20.77 -5.47
CA TYR A 192 12.92 21.65 -6.00
C TYR A 192 12.96 21.68 -7.53
N TYR A 193 12.62 20.57 -8.20
CA TYR A 193 12.60 20.50 -9.67
C TYR A 193 11.28 20.96 -10.25
N ALA A 194 11.32 21.56 -11.45
CA ALA A 194 10.13 22.05 -12.15
C ALA A 194 9.15 20.91 -12.55
N ASP A 195 9.65 19.69 -12.74
CA ASP A 195 8.84 18.50 -12.98
C ASP A 195 8.37 17.82 -11.67
N ALA A 196 8.59 18.48 -10.53
CA ALA A 196 8.28 17.97 -9.20
C ALA A 196 6.79 18.14 -8.83
N ALA A 197 5.88 18.01 -9.80
CA ALA A 197 4.45 18.15 -9.57
C ALA A 197 3.96 17.20 -8.48
N GLN A 198 3.38 17.75 -7.44
CA GLN A 198 2.79 17.03 -6.33
C GLN A 198 1.73 17.87 -5.64
N ILE A 199 0.74 17.20 -5.05
CA ILE A 199 -0.32 17.81 -4.28
C ILE A 199 -0.20 17.35 -2.84
N THR A 200 -0.24 18.29 -1.90
CA THR A 200 -0.24 18.02 -0.46
C THR A 200 -1.22 18.97 0.23
N GLY A 201 -1.54 18.68 1.47
CA GLY A 201 -2.38 19.51 2.33
C GLY A 201 -2.70 18.78 3.61
N ARG A 202 -3.61 19.35 4.38
CA ARG A 202 -4.14 18.76 5.58
C ARG A 202 -5.66 18.67 5.48
N VAL A 203 -6.23 17.68 6.14
CA VAL A 203 -7.68 17.56 6.28
C VAL A 203 -8.07 17.92 7.70
N PHE A 204 -9.02 18.83 7.83
CA PHE A 204 -9.52 19.35 9.10
C PHE A 204 -11.01 19.11 9.24
N ASP A 205 -11.47 18.96 10.47
CA ASP A 205 -12.86 19.07 10.85
C ASP A 205 -13.29 20.54 10.74
N ALA A 206 -14.28 20.84 9.88
CA ALA A 206 -14.75 22.19 9.63
C ALA A 206 -15.38 22.86 10.86
N SER A 207 -15.84 22.08 11.84
CA SER A 207 -16.49 22.59 13.06
C SER A 207 -15.50 22.91 14.18
N THR A 208 -14.41 22.11 14.30
CA THR A 208 -13.45 22.23 15.40
C THR A 208 -12.10 22.75 14.98
N ASN A 209 -11.83 22.76 13.68
CA ASN A 209 -10.53 23.08 13.08
C ASN A 209 -9.38 22.16 13.57
N GLN A 210 -9.72 20.95 14.02
CA GLN A 210 -8.73 19.94 14.38
C GLN A 210 -8.38 19.06 13.17
N PRO A 211 -7.13 18.61 13.04
CA PRO A 211 -6.75 17.69 11.98
C PRO A 211 -7.49 16.35 12.12
N ILE A 212 -7.82 15.74 11.00
CA ILE A 212 -8.47 14.42 10.97
C ILE A 212 -7.46 13.40 10.48
N GLU A 213 -7.14 12.43 11.34
CA GLU A 213 -6.36 11.25 11.02
C GLU A 213 -7.21 10.20 10.29
N GLY A 214 -6.59 9.42 9.41
CA GLY A 214 -7.21 8.26 8.78
C GLY A 214 -8.18 8.59 7.65
N VAL A 215 -8.30 9.85 7.23
CA VAL A 215 -9.12 10.21 6.05
C VAL A 215 -8.61 9.49 4.82
N ILE A 216 -9.47 8.76 4.14
CA ILE A 216 -9.16 8.11 2.87
C ILE A 216 -9.06 9.21 1.79
N VAL A 217 -7.92 9.25 1.10
CA VAL A 217 -7.64 10.21 0.03
C VAL A 217 -7.43 9.44 -1.27
N GLU A 218 -8.39 9.51 -2.16
CA GLU A 218 -8.33 8.88 -3.48
C GLU A 218 -8.20 9.91 -4.59
N VAL A 219 -7.52 9.50 -5.66
CA VAL A 219 -7.44 10.21 -6.93
C VAL A 219 -8.07 9.31 -7.97
N ALA A 220 -9.20 9.70 -8.53
CA ALA A 220 -10.02 8.84 -9.38
C ALA A 220 -9.25 8.28 -10.58
N GLU A 221 -8.36 9.07 -11.17
CA GLU A 221 -7.54 8.72 -12.32
C GLU A 221 -6.41 7.72 -11.97
N HIS A 222 -6.07 7.60 -10.68
CA HIS A 222 -4.97 6.80 -10.16
C HIS A 222 -5.44 5.82 -9.06
N SER A 223 -6.70 5.48 -9.04
CA SER A 223 -7.26 4.50 -8.12
C SER A 223 -7.17 3.09 -8.70
N GLY A 224 -7.10 2.11 -7.82
CA GLY A 224 -7.15 0.70 -8.22
C GLY A 224 -7.38 -0.19 -7.01
N THR A 225 -8.20 -1.23 -7.18
CA THR A 225 -8.55 -2.18 -6.11
C THR A 225 -7.36 -2.93 -5.52
N VAL A 226 -6.23 -2.91 -6.23
CA VAL A 226 -4.97 -3.53 -5.76
C VAL A 226 -4.29 -2.69 -4.69
N LEU A 227 -4.46 -1.36 -4.73
CA LEU A 227 -3.83 -0.45 -3.78
C LEU A 227 -4.56 -0.46 -2.43
N LYS A 228 -3.80 -0.38 -1.35
CA LYS A 228 -4.38 -0.01 -0.06
C LYS A 228 -4.79 1.47 -0.09
N PRO A 229 -5.90 1.82 0.57
CA PRO A 229 -6.32 3.22 0.65
C PRO A 229 -5.22 4.10 1.25
N ARG A 230 -4.93 5.23 0.59
CA ARG A 230 -4.06 6.26 1.15
C ARG A 230 -4.84 7.01 2.22
N ARG A 231 -4.19 7.27 3.36
CA ARG A 231 -4.85 7.90 4.51
C ARG A 231 -4.02 9.09 5.00
N THR A 232 -4.70 10.03 5.65
CA THR A 232 -4.02 11.09 6.38
C THR A 232 -3.39 10.54 7.66
N ASN A 233 -2.24 11.12 8.04
CA ASN A 233 -1.58 10.82 9.30
C ASN A 233 -2.21 11.57 10.50
N GLU A 234 -1.61 11.47 11.69
CA GLU A 234 -2.07 12.11 12.94
C GLU A 234 -2.16 13.64 12.87
N PHE A 235 -1.48 14.26 11.90
CA PHE A 235 -1.55 15.69 11.62
C PHE A 235 -2.56 16.05 10.53
N GLY A 236 -3.37 15.10 10.07
CA GLY A 236 -4.29 15.26 8.97
C GLY A 236 -3.63 15.35 7.59
N ARG A 237 -2.32 15.14 7.48
CA ARG A 237 -1.55 15.39 6.26
C ARG A 237 -1.73 14.29 5.22
N PHE A 238 -1.88 14.71 3.96
CA PHE A 238 -1.83 13.84 2.78
C PHE A 238 -0.82 14.36 1.77
N ARG A 239 -0.34 13.48 0.90
CA ARG A 239 0.54 13.82 -0.24
C ARG A 239 0.33 12.84 -1.39
N ARG A 240 0.30 13.40 -2.61
CA ARG A 240 0.25 12.63 -3.86
C ARG A 240 1.29 13.17 -4.84
N ILE A 241 2.14 12.28 -5.35
CA ILE A 241 3.05 12.55 -6.46
C ILE A 241 2.26 12.29 -7.74
N LEU A 242 2.16 13.28 -8.60
CA LEU A 242 1.33 13.23 -9.80
C LEU A 242 2.10 13.87 -10.97
N ALA A 243 1.69 13.54 -12.19
CA ALA A 243 2.09 14.34 -13.34
C ALA A 243 1.38 15.70 -13.33
N VAL A 244 1.87 16.65 -14.13
CA VAL A 244 1.17 17.92 -14.32
C VAL A 244 -0.21 17.67 -14.91
N GLY A 245 -1.26 18.17 -14.25
CA GLY A 245 -2.63 17.92 -14.69
C GLY A 245 -3.67 18.30 -13.63
N SER A 246 -4.93 18.08 -13.97
CA SER A 246 -6.08 18.27 -13.09
C SER A 246 -6.63 16.90 -12.71
N TYR A 247 -6.93 16.70 -11.42
CA TYR A 247 -7.29 15.40 -10.87
C TYR A 247 -8.51 15.51 -9.96
N ASN A 248 -9.37 14.48 -10.00
CA ASN A 248 -10.53 14.37 -9.14
C ASN A 248 -10.13 13.68 -7.83
N PHE A 249 -10.08 14.44 -6.75
CA PHE A 249 -9.81 13.95 -5.40
C PHE A 249 -11.11 13.69 -4.65
N SER A 250 -11.14 12.57 -3.94
CA SER A 250 -12.19 12.21 -2.98
C SER A 250 -11.57 12.09 -1.59
N PHE A 251 -12.21 12.73 -0.60
CA PHE A 251 -11.84 12.68 0.81
C PHE A 251 -12.99 12.08 1.60
N ARG A 252 -12.74 10.96 2.30
CA ARG A 252 -13.75 10.22 3.05
C ARG A 252 -13.27 9.86 4.45
N ALA A 253 -14.09 10.14 5.45
CA ALA A 253 -13.80 9.78 6.84
C ALA A 253 -15.07 9.42 7.59
N LYS A 254 -14.98 8.47 8.50
CA LYS A 254 -16.12 8.09 9.36
C LYS A 254 -16.60 9.28 10.18
N GLY A 255 -17.88 9.59 10.11
CA GLY A 255 -18.51 10.70 10.83
C GLY A 255 -18.45 12.04 10.11
N PHE A 256 -18.01 12.07 8.88
CA PHE A 256 -17.94 13.27 8.03
C PHE A 256 -18.64 13.06 6.70
N GLU A 257 -19.06 14.15 6.09
CA GLU A 257 -19.57 14.16 4.71
C GLU A 257 -18.41 13.98 3.74
N ASP A 258 -18.61 13.17 2.70
CA ASP A 258 -17.63 12.99 1.63
C ASP A 258 -17.44 14.28 0.84
N GLN A 259 -16.20 14.59 0.55
CA GLN A 259 -15.87 15.75 -0.26
C GLN A 259 -15.12 15.35 -1.54
N ASN A 260 -15.66 15.78 -2.69
CA ASN A 260 -15.03 15.60 -3.99
C ASN A 260 -14.62 16.96 -4.55
N ILE A 261 -13.35 17.11 -4.92
CA ILE A 261 -12.82 18.36 -5.47
C ILE A 261 -11.84 18.09 -6.61
N ILE A 262 -11.74 19.04 -7.53
CA ILE A 262 -10.70 19.04 -8.55
C ILE A 262 -9.48 19.80 -8.01
N MET A 263 -8.32 19.14 -8.01
CA MET A 263 -7.05 19.74 -7.63
C MET A 263 -6.08 19.73 -8.82
N VAL A 264 -5.23 20.74 -8.90
CA VAL A 264 -4.30 20.91 -10.02
C VAL A 264 -2.87 20.69 -9.56
N ALA A 265 -2.23 19.65 -10.09
CA ALA A 265 -0.78 19.49 -9.97
C ALA A 265 -0.11 20.33 -11.05
N ASN A 266 0.69 21.28 -10.67
CA ASN A 266 1.36 22.20 -11.60
C ASN A 266 2.87 21.97 -11.62
N ASN A 267 3.55 22.47 -12.66
CA ASN A 267 4.98 22.32 -12.85
C ASN A 267 5.84 23.26 -11.98
N SER A 268 5.23 24.05 -11.10
CA SER A 268 5.97 24.92 -10.17
C SER A 268 6.40 24.20 -8.88
N GLY A 269 6.16 22.88 -8.78
CA GLY A 269 6.55 22.06 -7.65
C GLY A 269 5.36 21.60 -6.82
N ILE A 270 5.31 21.97 -5.55
CA ILE A 270 4.27 21.54 -4.62
C ILE A 270 3.04 22.45 -4.71
N THR A 271 1.88 21.86 -4.97
CA THR A 271 0.58 22.51 -4.76
C THR A 271 0.09 22.13 -3.37
N GLU A 272 -0.09 23.12 -2.49
CA GLU A 272 -0.60 22.91 -1.12
C GLU A 272 -2.04 23.42 -1.02
N GLN A 273 -2.95 22.56 -0.55
CA GLN A 273 -4.36 22.89 -0.35
C GLN A 273 -4.94 22.13 0.83
N ASP A 274 -5.41 22.86 1.83
CA ASP A 274 -6.11 22.29 2.97
C ASP A 274 -7.58 21.99 2.65
N ILE A 275 -8.11 20.95 3.27
CA ILE A 275 -9.46 20.43 3.09
C ILE A 275 -10.20 20.49 4.42
N TYR A 276 -11.46 20.88 4.40
CA TYR A 276 -12.31 20.97 5.59
C TYR A 276 -13.54 20.10 5.38
N LEU A 277 -13.63 19.00 6.14
CA LEU A 277 -14.77 18.10 6.09
C LEU A 277 -15.83 18.52 7.10
N ASN A 278 -17.08 18.59 6.65
CA ASN A 278 -18.20 18.82 7.53
C ASN A 278 -18.56 17.55 8.29
N PRO A 279 -18.82 17.63 9.61
CA PRO A 279 -19.37 16.48 10.32
C PRO A 279 -20.68 16.02 9.68
N SER A 280 -20.85 14.70 9.55
CA SER A 280 -22.08 14.13 9.03
C SER A 280 -23.26 14.41 9.96
N ILE A 281 -24.44 14.60 9.37
CA ILE A 281 -25.69 14.65 10.12
C ILE A 281 -25.95 13.26 10.68
N ASN A 282 -26.13 13.15 12.01
CA ASN A 282 -26.49 11.91 12.68
C ASN A 282 -27.99 11.81 12.88
N HIS A 283 -28.50 10.60 12.69
CA HIS A 283 -29.89 10.25 12.94
C HIS A 283 -29.98 9.16 14.02
N GLN A 284 -31.03 9.21 14.82
CA GLN A 284 -31.30 8.19 15.81
C GLN A 284 -31.97 6.98 15.14
N VAL A 285 -31.33 5.81 15.24
CA VAL A 285 -31.86 4.55 14.74
C VAL A 285 -32.18 3.63 15.93
N ASN A 286 -33.42 3.25 16.02
CA ASN A 286 -33.91 2.34 17.05
C ASN A 286 -34.04 0.94 16.48
N PHE A 287 -33.22 0.01 16.93
CA PHE A 287 -33.37 -1.40 16.60
C PHE A 287 -34.29 -2.09 17.61
N LYS A 288 -35.43 -2.54 17.14
CA LYS A 288 -36.39 -3.32 17.96
C LYS A 288 -36.27 -4.78 17.64
N LEU A 289 -35.75 -5.55 18.59
CA LEU A 289 -35.72 -6.99 18.49
C LEU A 289 -37.14 -7.54 18.63
N ILE A 290 -37.61 -8.22 17.60
CA ILE A 290 -38.89 -8.94 17.58
C ILE A 290 -38.58 -10.43 17.61
N HIS A 291 -39.05 -11.12 18.66
CA HIS A 291 -38.87 -12.56 18.81
C HIS A 291 -40.18 -13.20 19.33
N ASP A 292 -40.34 -14.49 19.02
CA ASP A 292 -41.59 -15.23 19.32
C ASP A 292 -41.61 -15.87 20.71
N ASP A 293 -40.56 -15.77 21.51
CA ASP A 293 -40.46 -16.37 22.82
C ASP A 293 -40.53 -15.34 23.99
N LEU A 294 -40.74 -15.84 25.19
CA LEU A 294 -40.91 -15.04 26.39
C LEU A 294 -39.59 -14.70 27.09
N PHE A 295 -38.45 -15.06 26.54
CA PHE A 295 -37.15 -14.84 27.17
C PHE A 295 -36.49 -13.54 26.64
N SER A 296 -35.73 -12.87 27.51
CA SER A 296 -34.92 -11.72 27.08
C SER A 296 -33.64 -12.22 26.40
N HIS A 297 -33.53 -11.96 25.14
CA HIS A 297 -32.35 -12.28 24.35
C HIS A 297 -31.50 -11.04 24.10
N THR A 298 -30.21 -11.24 24.06
CA THR A 298 -29.24 -10.28 23.47
C THR A 298 -28.67 -10.92 22.23
N VAL A 299 -28.72 -10.21 21.12
CA VAL A 299 -28.18 -10.67 19.83
C VAL A 299 -27.10 -9.72 19.37
N SER A 300 -26.00 -10.29 18.89
CA SER A 300 -24.89 -9.54 18.32
C SER A 300 -25.06 -9.45 16.82
N GLY A 301 -24.80 -8.28 16.28
CA GLY A 301 -24.85 -8.01 14.85
C GLY A 301 -23.75 -7.04 14.42
N VAL A 302 -23.75 -6.75 13.15
CA VAL A 302 -22.80 -5.81 12.54
C VAL A 302 -23.54 -4.78 11.70
N ILE A 303 -23.09 -3.54 11.77
CA ILE A 303 -23.49 -2.45 10.89
C ILE A 303 -22.30 -2.12 10.01
N MET A 304 -22.48 -2.22 8.70
CA MET A 304 -21.45 -1.95 7.71
C MET A 304 -21.84 -0.77 6.83
N ASN A 305 -20.89 0.07 6.52
CA ASN A 305 -20.99 1.11 5.51
C ASN A 305 -19.66 1.24 4.75
N GLU A 306 -19.54 2.20 3.86
CA GLU A 306 -18.31 2.47 3.09
C GLU A 306 -17.09 2.81 3.94
N HIS A 307 -17.28 3.23 5.21
CA HIS A 307 -16.20 3.57 6.15
C HIS A 307 -15.78 2.39 7.04
N GLY A 308 -16.46 1.25 6.93
CA GLY A 308 -16.12 0.03 7.66
C GLY A 308 -17.26 -0.63 8.39
N GLU A 309 -16.91 -1.47 9.35
CA GLU A 309 -17.80 -2.34 10.11
C GLU A 309 -17.81 -1.91 11.58
N THR A 310 -18.99 -1.97 12.21
CA THR A 310 -19.18 -1.73 13.64
C THR A 310 -20.03 -2.84 14.23
N SER A 311 -19.51 -3.56 15.22
CA SER A 311 -20.27 -4.56 15.97
C SER A 311 -21.24 -3.86 16.91
N ILE A 312 -22.46 -4.40 16.99
CA ILE A 312 -23.52 -3.93 17.88
C ILE A 312 -24.16 -5.11 18.64
N GLU A 313 -24.72 -4.82 19.79
CA GLU A 313 -25.57 -5.74 20.53
C GLU A 313 -26.94 -5.09 20.76
N ILE A 314 -28.00 -5.84 20.50
CA ILE A 314 -29.38 -5.41 20.78
C ILE A 314 -30.07 -6.42 21.68
N SER A 315 -30.98 -5.93 22.54
CA SER A 315 -31.78 -6.73 23.45
C SER A 315 -33.26 -6.39 23.28
N SER A 316 -34.12 -7.07 24.05
CA SER A 316 -35.54 -6.75 24.06
C SER A 316 -35.78 -5.30 24.48
N GLY A 317 -36.64 -4.59 23.74
CA GLY A 317 -36.95 -3.18 23.93
C GLY A 317 -36.28 -2.26 22.94
N ASP A 318 -36.07 -1.00 23.32
CA ASP A 318 -35.51 0.03 22.49
C ASP A 318 -33.96 0.00 22.54
N ASN A 319 -33.32 -0.10 21.38
CA ASN A 319 -31.87 -0.06 21.24
C ASN A 319 -31.50 1.10 20.32
N LEU A 320 -31.12 2.22 20.93
CA LEU A 320 -30.90 3.49 20.24
C LEU A 320 -29.44 3.68 19.86
N PHE A 321 -29.19 3.87 18.57
CA PHE A 321 -27.88 4.17 18.01
C PHE A 321 -27.93 5.49 17.24
N ASN A 322 -26.90 6.29 17.36
CA ASN A 322 -26.72 7.47 16.53
C ASN A 322 -25.82 7.09 15.34
N LEU A 323 -26.40 7.06 14.15
CA LEU A 323 -25.70 6.71 12.92
C LEU A 323 -25.65 7.91 11.96
N PRO A 324 -24.49 8.18 11.32
CA PRO A 324 -24.39 9.16 10.26
C PRO A 324 -25.40 8.90 9.14
N GLN A 325 -25.80 9.94 8.45
CA GLN A 325 -26.58 9.80 7.22
C GLN A 325 -25.78 8.99 6.20
N GLY A 326 -26.40 8.01 5.52
CA GLY A 326 -25.73 7.18 4.53
C GLY A 326 -26.40 5.84 4.27
N GLU A 327 -25.78 5.06 3.39
CA GLU A 327 -26.18 3.68 3.11
C GLU A 327 -25.52 2.72 4.09
N TYR A 328 -26.30 1.78 4.58
CA TYR A 328 -25.85 0.77 5.54
C TYR A 328 -26.35 -0.62 5.15
N TYR A 329 -25.49 -1.60 5.32
CA TYR A 329 -25.87 -3.01 5.39
C TYR A 329 -25.78 -3.44 6.85
N ILE A 330 -26.86 -4.05 7.36
CA ILE A 330 -26.98 -4.46 8.74
C ILE A 330 -27.25 -5.95 8.76
N GLU A 331 -26.48 -6.69 9.53
CA GLU A 331 -26.62 -8.13 9.63
C GLU A 331 -26.60 -8.59 11.10
N PHE A 332 -27.55 -9.44 11.44
CA PHE A 332 -27.53 -10.25 12.64
C PHE A 332 -27.38 -11.71 12.21
N PRO A 333 -26.18 -12.30 12.38
CA PRO A 333 -25.87 -13.62 11.88
C PRO A 333 -26.65 -14.70 12.61
N MET A 334 -26.67 -15.90 12.05
CA MET A 334 -27.31 -17.04 12.65
C MET A 334 -26.71 -17.35 14.04
N ALA A 335 -27.55 -17.32 15.09
CA ALA A 335 -27.23 -17.89 16.38
C ALA A 335 -27.98 -19.24 16.53
N GLU A 336 -27.64 -20.04 17.56
CA GLU A 336 -28.30 -21.33 17.79
C GLU A 336 -29.83 -21.22 17.65
N ASN A 337 -30.36 -21.94 16.66
CA ASN A 337 -31.80 -22.04 16.38
C ASN A 337 -32.51 -20.77 15.91
N HIS A 338 -31.83 -19.78 15.37
CA HIS A 338 -32.46 -18.58 14.81
C HIS A 338 -32.06 -18.33 13.37
N ILE A 339 -32.99 -17.84 12.55
CA ILE A 339 -32.76 -17.43 11.18
C ILE A 339 -31.99 -16.09 11.19
N PRO A 340 -30.91 -15.94 10.40
CA PRO A 340 -30.21 -14.66 10.30
C PRO A 340 -31.13 -13.58 9.73
N TRP A 341 -30.96 -12.36 10.22
CA TRP A 341 -31.65 -11.19 9.68
C TRP A 341 -30.62 -10.25 9.06
N ALA A 342 -30.91 -9.74 7.87
CA ALA A 342 -30.08 -8.74 7.21
C ALA A 342 -30.94 -7.78 6.40
N ASP A 343 -30.52 -6.52 6.31
CA ASP A 343 -31.18 -5.49 5.52
C ASP A 343 -30.17 -4.46 5.02
N SER A 344 -30.50 -3.83 3.88
CA SER A 344 -29.78 -2.70 3.33
C SER A 344 -30.67 -1.46 3.38
N ILE A 345 -30.23 -0.43 4.09
CA ILE A 345 -31.03 0.76 4.35
C ILE A 345 -30.28 2.03 4.05
N PHE A 346 -31.03 3.06 3.67
CA PHE A 346 -30.51 4.43 3.62
C PHE A 346 -31.05 5.21 4.84
N ILE A 347 -30.14 5.71 5.68
CA ILE A 347 -30.45 6.50 6.86
C ILE A 347 -30.37 7.98 6.48
N ASN A 348 -31.52 8.67 6.48
CA ASN A 348 -31.65 10.10 6.20
C ASN A 348 -32.61 10.80 7.16
N SER A 349 -33.09 10.10 8.16
CA SER A 349 -33.96 10.57 9.23
C SER A 349 -33.94 9.57 10.36
N ASP A 350 -34.44 9.96 11.53
CA ASP A 350 -34.67 9.01 12.63
C ASP A 350 -35.57 7.86 12.19
N LYS A 351 -35.18 6.64 12.52
CA LYS A 351 -35.85 5.40 12.06
C LYS A 351 -36.00 4.39 13.18
N THR A 352 -37.01 3.55 13.05
CA THR A 352 -37.14 2.30 13.82
C THR A 352 -37.03 1.13 12.86
N LEU A 353 -36.11 0.21 13.14
CA LEU A 353 -35.90 -1.03 12.41
C LEU A 353 -36.35 -2.20 13.27
N ASN A 354 -37.22 -3.03 12.73
CA ASN A 354 -37.68 -4.23 13.36
C ASN A 354 -36.77 -5.40 12.95
N VAL A 355 -35.96 -5.88 13.85
CA VAL A 355 -35.11 -7.05 13.67
C VAL A 355 -35.91 -8.28 14.05
N ALA A 356 -36.49 -8.95 13.08
CA ALA A 356 -37.27 -10.16 13.28
C ALA A 356 -36.36 -11.37 13.40
N TYR A 357 -36.18 -11.87 14.63
CA TYR A 357 -35.34 -13.02 14.92
C TYR A 357 -36.25 -14.21 15.17
N GLN A 358 -36.41 -15.05 14.14
CA GLN A 358 -37.31 -16.18 14.16
C GLN A 358 -36.62 -17.44 14.67
N PHE A 359 -37.26 -18.10 15.62
CA PHE A 359 -36.81 -19.40 16.12
C PHE A 359 -37.09 -20.48 15.06
N VAL A 360 -36.17 -21.40 14.90
CA VAL A 360 -36.33 -22.58 14.02
C VAL A 360 -36.47 -23.79 14.92
N ASP A 361 -37.69 -24.42 14.89
CA ASP A 361 -37.97 -25.67 15.62
C ASP A 361 -37.10 -26.85 15.13
#